data_3f8eacc91277972a6127b8849ae35e01
#
_entry.id   3f8eacc91277972a6127b8849ae35e01
#
_cell.length_a   1.000
_cell.length_b   1.000
_cell.length_c   1.000
_cell.angle_alpha   90.00
_cell.angle_beta   90.00
_cell.angle_gamma   90.00
#
_symmetry.space_group_name_H-M   'P 1'
#
loop_
_entity.id
_entity.type
_entity.pdbx_description
1 polymer ?
#
loop_
_entity_poly.entity_id
_entity_poly.type
_entity_poly.pdbx_seq_one_letter_code
_entity_poly.pdbx_strand_id
1 'polypeptide(L)' 'MADDELHLIGPDDIAYRLDLTPAQLKITWTALRVYLDDFGHDERDVAAIAREVLDKLPDEHSIRPIDISAGRS' A
#
# COMPACT_ATOMS: atom_id res chain seq x y z
N MET A 1 0.09 -3.80 -24.78
CA MET A 1 0.18 -2.67 -23.89
C MET A 1 -0.31 -3.03 -22.51
N ALA A 2 0.24 -2.38 -21.50
CA ALA A 2 -0.11 -2.69 -20.13
C ALA A 2 -1.60 -2.48 -19.83
N ASP A 3 -2.19 -1.47 -20.42
CA ASP A 3 -3.60 -1.18 -20.19
C ASP A 3 -4.52 -2.29 -20.68
N ASP A 4 -4.18 -2.88 -21.83
CA ASP A 4 -4.98 -3.97 -22.36
C ASP A 4 -4.86 -5.21 -21.49
N GLU A 5 -3.68 -5.44 -20.94
CA GLU A 5 -3.48 -6.57 -20.04
C GLU A 5 -4.31 -6.41 -18.78
N LEU A 6 -4.37 -5.19 -18.24
CA LEU A 6 -5.13 -4.94 -17.02
C LEU A 6 -6.61 -5.16 -17.22
N HIS A 7 -7.12 -4.92 -18.42
CA HIS A 7 -8.54 -5.15 -18.70
C HIS A 7 -8.92 -6.63 -18.66
N LEU A 8 -7.95 -7.51 -18.86
CA LEU A 8 -8.18 -8.94 -18.87
C LEU A 8 -7.99 -9.60 -17.52
N ILE A 9 -7.60 -8.83 -16.51
CA ILE A 9 -7.32 -9.36 -15.18
C ILE A 9 -8.59 -9.38 -14.35
N GLY A 10 -8.88 -10.51 -13.73
CA GLY A 10 -10.02 -10.63 -12.82
C GLY A 10 -9.76 -9.92 -11.50
N PRO A 11 -10.81 -9.71 -10.70
CA PRO A 11 -10.67 -8.96 -9.46
C PRO A 11 -9.76 -9.60 -8.41
N ASP A 12 -9.58 -10.92 -8.47
CA ASP A 12 -8.72 -11.61 -7.51
C ASP A 12 -7.35 -11.95 -8.08
N ASP A 13 -7.11 -11.62 -9.34
CA ASP A 13 -5.82 -11.88 -9.96
C ASP A 13 -4.81 -10.83 -9.54
N ILE A 14 -3.53 -11.21 -9.60
CA ILE A 14 -2.46 -10.27 -9.32
C ILE A 14 -2.30 -9.34 -10.53
N ALA A 15 -2.52 -8.05 -10.32
CA ALA A 15 -2.37 -7.07 -11.38
C ALA A 15 -0.94 -6.55 -11.48
N TYR A 16 -0.20 -6.53 -10.36
CA TYR A 16 1.13 -5.94 -10.36
C TYR A 16 1.94 -6.45 -9.18
N ARG A 17 3.22 -6.65 -9.39
CA ARG A 17 4.15 -7.00 -8.33
C ARG A 17 5.22 -5.93 -8.26
N LEU A 18 5.63 -5.61 -7.03
CA LEU A 18 6.49 -4.46 -6.81
C LEU A 18 7.43 -4.74 -5.64
N ASP A 19 8.69 -4.43 -5.85
CA ASP A 19 9.69 -4.49 -4.78
C ASP A 19 9.92 -3.08 -4.27
N LEU A 20 9.92 -2.91 -2.95
CA LEU A 20 10.07 -1.60 -2.33
C LEU A 20 11.31 -1.59 -1.43
N THR A 21 12.02 -0.47 -1.46
CA THR A 21 13.06 -0.21 -0.46
C THR A 21 12.40 0.06 0.89
N PRO A 22 13.16 -0.02 2.00
CA PRO A 22 12.57 0.29 3.30
C PRO A 22 11.90 1.67 3.37
N ALA A 23 12.53 2.68 2.80
CA ALA A 23 11.94 4.02 2.82
C ALA A 23 10.64 4.07 2.02
N GLN A 24 10.64 3.43 0.86
CA GLN A 24 9.44 3.37 0.04
C GLN A 24 8.33 2.61 0.73
N LEU A 25 8.67 1.54 1.43
CA LEU A 25 7.69 0.76 2.17
C LEU A 25 7.05 1.61 3.27
N LYS A 26 7.86 2.35 4.01
CA LYS A 26 7.33 3.17 5.09
C LYS A 26 6.41 4.26 4.57
N ILE A 27 6.77 4.90 3.48
CA ILE A 27 5.93 5.93 2.88
C ILE A 27 4.62 5.33 2.38
N THR A 28 4.69 4.19 1.75
CA THR A 28 3.49 3.51 1.24
C THR A 28 2.54 3.15 2.39
N TRP A 29 3.09 2.54 3.44
CA TRP A 29 2.30 2.16 4.60
C TRP A 29 1.65 3.38 5.25
N THR A 30 2.44 4.44 5.44
CA THR A 30 1.95 5.66 6.08
C THR A 30 0.85 6.31 5.24
N ALA A 31 1.03 6.37 3.93
CA ALA A 31 0.04 6.96 3.05
C ALA A 31 -1.30 6.23 3.13
N LEU A 32 -1.26 4.90 3.19
CA LEU A 32 -2.49 4.11 3.32
C LEU A 32 -3.16 4.34 4.66
N ARG A 33 -2.38 4.46 5.73
CA ARG A 33 -2.94 4.73 7.05
C ARG A 33 -3.61 6.11 7.10
N VAL A 34 -2.95 7.10 6.53
CA VAL A 34 -3.51 8.45 6.47
C VAL A 34 -4.80 8.44 5.64
N TYR A 35 -4.78 7.73 4.53
CA TYR A 35 -5.96 7.61 3.69
C TYR A 35 -7.14 7.01 4.47
N LEU A 36 -6.88 5.95 5.21
CA LEU A 36 -7.93 5.31 6.01
C LEU A 36 -8.48 6.25 7.08
N ASP A 37 -7.59 7.00 7.73
CA ASP A 37 -8.01 7.92 8.78
C ASP A 37 -8.88 9.05 8.22
N ASP A 38 -8.56 9.53 7.02
CA ASP A 38 -9.28 10.64 6.43
C ASP A 38 -10.57 10.22 5.73
N PHE A 39 -10.55 9.08 5.05
CA PHE A 39 -11.66 8.70 4.17
C PHE A 39 -12.37 7.42 4.57
N GLY A 40 -11.88 6.72 5.58
CA GLY A 40 -12.45 5.44 5.96
C GLY A 40 -13.89 5.50 6.44
N HIS A 41 -14.32 6.66 6.91
CA HIS A 41 -15.68 6.81 7.44
C HIS A 41 -16.72 6.92 6.33
N ASP A 42 -16.35 7.57 5.23
CA ASP A 42 -17.30 7.88 4.16
C ASP A 42 -17.28 6.86 3.03
N GLU A 43 -16.16 6.17 2.83
CA GLU A 43 -15.98 5.25 1.71
C GLU A 43 -15.56 3.89 2.21
N ARG A 44 -16.54 3.12 2.69
CA ARG A 44 -16.26 1.81 3.29
C ARG A 44 -15.63 0.82 2.33
N ASP A 45 -16.08 0.83 1.07
CA ASP A 45 -15.55 -0.11 0.09
C ASP A 45 -14.08 0.18 -0.18
N VAL A 46 -13.75 1.46 -0.32
CA VAL A 46 -12.37 1.85 -0.57
C VAL A 46 -11.52 1.59 0.66
N ALA A 47 -12.05 1.85 1.84
CA ALA A 47 -11.35 1.59 3.09
C ALA A 47 -11.04 0.11 3.25
N ALA A 48 -11.99 -0.76 2.88
CA ALA A 48 -11.76 -2.20 2.97
C ALA A 48 -10.62 -2.63 2.06
N ILE A 49 -10.56 -2.10 0.86
CA ILE A 49 -9.48 -2.42 -0.08
C ILE A 49 -8.14 -1.93 0.47
N ALA A 50 -8.12 -0.72 1.02
CA ALA A 50 -6.89 -0.18 1.59
C ALA A 50 -6.40 -1.03 2.77
N ARG A 51 -7.32 -1.52 3.61
CA ARG A 51 -6.95 -2.42 4.70
C ARG A 51 -6.39 -3.73 4.19
N GLU A 52 -6.94 -4.25 3.12
CA GLU A 52 -6.40 -5.48 2.52
C GLU A 52 -4.97 -5.28 2.07
N VAL A 53 -4.66 -4.12 1.49
CA VAL A 53 -3.28 -3.82 1.10
C VAL A 53 -2.38 -3.73 2.31
N LEU A 54 -2.83 -3.06 3.37
CA LEU A 54 -2.04 -2.96 4.60
C LEU A 54 -1.77 -4.34 5.20
N ASP A 55 -2.73 -5.25 5.12
CA ASP A 55 -2.54 -6.61 5.62
C ASP A 55 -1.47 -7.37 4.84
N LYS A 56 -1.25 -7.00 3.60
CA LYS A 56 -0.21 -7.63 2.77
C LYS A 56 1.17 -7.07 3.03
N LEU A 57 1.25 -5.90 3.66
CA LEU A 57 2.52 -5.27 4.00
C LEU A 57 2.99 -5.78 5.36
N PRO A 58 4.30 -5.63 5.66
CA PRO A 58 4.80 -5.96 7.00
C PRO A 58 4.02 -5.17 8.06
N ASP A 59 3.99 -5.72 9.27
CA ASP A 59 3.22 -5.08 10.34
C ASP A 59 3.88 -3.79 10.81
N GLU A 60 3.15 -3.06 11.64
CA GLU A 60 3.61 -1.77 12.12
C GLU A 60 4.93 -1.87 12.89
N HIS A 61 5.15 -2.95 13.62
CA HIS A 61 6.38 -3.12 14.36
C HIS A 61 7.60 -3.20 13.45
N SER A 62 7.43 -3.75 12.26
CA SER A 62 8.51 -3.84 11.30
C SER A 62 8.74 -2.52 10.58
N ILE A 63 7.69 -1.73 10.43
CA ILE A 63 7.74 -0.50 9.64
C ILE A 63 8.16 0.70 10.46
N ARG A 64 7.71 0.80 11.70
CA ARG A 64 8.01 1.96 12.56
C ARG A 64 9.49 2.25 12.73
N PRO A 65 10.34 1.22 12.92
CA PRO A 65 11.77 1.51 13.11
C PRO A 65 12.48 2.01 11.86
N ILE A 66 11.84 1.92 10.70
CA ILE A 66 12.48 2.36 9.47
C ILE A 66 12.69 3.87 9.53
N ASP A 67 13.92 4.30 9.34
CA ASP A 67 14.27 5.71 9.37
C ASP A 67 14.44 6.20 7.93
N ILE A 68 13.46 6.96 7.47
CA ILE A 68 13.49 7.49 6.11
C ILE A 68 14.69 8.40 5.91
N SER A 69 15.05 9.15 6.95
CA SER A 69 16.16 10.09 6.87
C SER A 69 17.50 9.41 6.62
N ALA A 70 17.67 8.20 7.14
CA ALA A 70 18.95 7.50 7.07
C ALA A 70 19.37 7.20 5.64
N GLY A 71 18.42 7.03 4.75
CA GLY A 71 18.71 6.72 3.36
C GLY A 71 18.93 7.93 2.46
N ARG A 72 19.00 9.12 3.04
CA ARG A 72 19.03 10.36 2.29
C ARG A 72 20.29 11.17 2.51
N SER A 73 21.35 10.56 2.55
CA SER A 73 22.61 11.30 2.77
C SER A 73 23.15 11.95 1.51
#